data_dfa34e8b61b00d3adec8bf966ad81bae
#
_entry.id   dfa34e8b61b00d3adec8bf966ad81bae
#
_cell.length_a   1.000
_cell.length_b   1.000
_cell.length_c   1.000
_cell.angle_alpha   90.00
_cell.angle_beta   90.00
_cell.angle_gamma   90.00
#
_symmetry.space_group_name_H-M   'P 1'
#
loop_
_entity.id
_entity.type
_entity.pdbx_description
1 polymer ?
#
loop_
_entity_poly.entity_id
_entity_poly.type
_entity_poly.pdbx_seq_one_letter_code
_entity_poly.pdbx_strand_id
1 'polypeptide(L)'
;MLERCFDVEVVNLAANHPDVRPFLGPASLGELDFEEAVSEQHNWFLMGQYGGFALAWSAPTVYEVHVFVLPEGRGKWAAKARQATIDFAKQNGAKILWARISPAAKFVSHFARRGGMQPTGEMIYTLGAAYDVYKMEI
;
A
#
# COMPACT_ATOMS: atom_id res chain seq x y z
N MET A 1 -7.98 -13.44 -7.87
CA MET A 1 -8.01 -12.75 -6.58
C MET A 1 -7.85 -11.25 -6.72
N LEU A 2 -6.70 -10.78 -7.17
CA LEU A 2 -6.49 -9.36 -7.49
C LEU A 2 -6.33 -9.18 -8.98
N GLU A 3 -6.83 -8.05 -9.49
CA GLU A 3 -6.69 -7.65 -10.88
C GLU A 3 -6.17 -6.23 -10.93
N ARG A 4 -5.44 -5.92 -11.99
CA ARG A 4 -4.99 -4.55 -12.23
C ARG A 4 -6.20 -3.65 -12.42
N CYS A 5 -6.24 -2.55 -11.67
CA CYS A 5 -7.38 -1.64 -11.64
C CYS A 5 -7.01 -0.28 -12.23
N PHE A 6 -7.82 0.20 -13.16
CA PHE A 6 -7.70 1.53 -13.78
C PHE A 6 -8.90 2.42 -13.43
N ASP A 7 -9.81 1.93 -12.60
CA ASP A 7 -11.01 2.65 -12.19
C ASP A 7 -10.73 3.41 -10.88
N VAL A 8 -10.57 4.72 -11.00
CA VAL A 8 -10.27 5.56 -9.84
C VAL A 8 -11.38 5.56 -8.79
N GLU A 9 -12.64 5.39 -9.20
CA GLU A 9 -13.76 5.35 -8.26
C GLU A 9 -13.64 4.15 -7.32
N VAL A 10 -13.24 3.00 -7.84
CA VAL A 10 -13.02 1.79 -7.03
C VAL A 10 -11.90 2.01 -6.02
N VAL A 11 -10.80 2.59 -6.46
CA VAL A 11 -9.65 2.89 -5.58
C VAL A 11 -10.04 3.91 -4.51
N ASN A 12 -10.66 5.02 -4.90
CA ASN A 12 -11.06 6.08 -3.98
C ASN A 12 -12.06 5.59 -2.93
N LEU A 13 -13.00 4.76 -3.33
CA LEU A 13 -13.99 4.20 -2.42
C LEU A 13 -13.31 3.38 -1.30
N ALA A 14 -12.37 2.54 -1.66
CA ALA A 14 -11.62 1.74 -0.68
C ALA A 14 -10.70 2.61 0.18
N ALA A 15 -9.97 3.53 -0.44
CA ALA A 15 -9.00 4.39 0.26
C ALA A 15 -9.66 5.32 1.28
N ASN A 16 -10.85 5.84 0.97
CA ASN A 16 -11.57 6.77 1.84
C ASN A 16 -12.53 6.07 2.80
N HIS A 17 -12.59 4.74 2.80
CA HIS A 17 -13.36 4.02 3.80
C HIS A 17 -12.90 4.41 5.21
N PRO A 18 -13.80 4.66 6.18
CA PRO A 18 -13.43 5.14 7.52
C PRO A 18 -12.38 4.29 8.25
N ASP A 19 -12.33 2.98 7.96
CA ASP A 19 -11.40 2.06 8.59
C ASP A 19 -10.11 1.84 7.77
N VAL A 20 -9.97 2.49 6.61
CA VAL A 20 -8.76 2.45 5.77
C VAL A 20 -8.07 3.82 5.75
N ARG A 21 -8.84 4.89 5.59
CA ARG A 21 -8.34 6.25 5.44
C ARG A 21 -7.31 6.68 6.50
N PRO A 22 -7.49 6.35 7.81
CA PRO A 22 -6.52 6.75 8.84
C PRO A 22 -5.10 6.22 8.63
N PHE A 23 -4.93 5.15 7.84
CA PHE A 23 -3.62 4.54 7.58
C PHE A 23 -2.94 5.07 6.31
N LEU A 24 -3.59 5.98 5.58
CA LEU A 24 -3.11 6.52 4.31
C LEU A 24 -2.63 7.97 4.40
N GLY A 25 -2.22 8.40 5.58
CA GLY A 25 -1.71 9.73 5.80
C GLY A 25 -2.56 10.53 6.79
N PRO A 26 -2.13 11.74 7.15
CA PRO A 26 -2.80 12.53 8.19
C PRO A 26 -4.19 13.00 7.76
N ALA A 27 -5.07 13.13 8.75
CA ALA A 27 -6.45 13.58 8.53
C ALA A 27 -6.52 14.97 7.87
N SER A 28 -5.48 15.80 8.05
CA SER A 28 -5.40 17.14 7.45
C SER A 28 -5.45 17.12 5.92
N LEU A 29 -5.13 16.01 5.28
CA LEU A 29 -5.25 15.86 3.82
C LEU A 29 -6.70 15.77 3.35
N GLY A 30 -7.64 15.50 4.26
CA GLY A 30 -9.04 15.31 3.90
C GLY A 30 -9.28 14.05 3.08
N GLU A 31 -10.30 14.08 2.24
CA GLU A 31 -10.62 13.01 1.31
C GLU A 31 -9.50 12.85 0.27
N LEU A 32 -9.09 11.61 0.02
CA LEU A 32 -8.04 11.33 -0.94
C LEU A 32 -8.62 11.10 -2.34
N ASP A 33 -7.91 11.60 -3.35
CA ASP A 33 -8.23 11.37 -4.75
C ASP A 33 -7.00 10.80 -5.47
N PHE A 34 -7.14 9.59 -5.98
CA PHE A 34 -6.06 8.88 -6.66
C PHE A 34 -6.13 9.00 -8.19
N GLU A 35 -6.87 9.97 -8.72
CA GLU A 35 -7.04 10.12 -10.17
C GLU A 35 -5.70 10.24 -10.90
N GLU A 36 -4.82 11.12 -10.45
CA GLU A 36 -3.48 11.26 -11.06
C GLU A 36 -2.66 10.00 -10.90
N ALA A 37 -2.65 9.41 -9.70
CA ALA A 37 -1.85 8.23 -9.42
C ALA A 37 -2.29 7.02 -10.25
N VAL A 38 -3.60 6.82 -10.42
CA VAL A 38 -4.15 5.73 -11.24
C VAL A 38 -3.84 5.94 -12.72
N SER A 39 -3.84 7.19 -13.19
CA SER A 39 -3.55 7.50 -14.60
C SER A 39 -2.07 7.32 -14.96
N GLU A 40 -1.18 7.32 -13.97
CA GLU A 40 0.25 7.14 -14.20
C GLU A 40 0.58 5.68 -14.45
N GLN A 41 1.09 5.37 -15.64
CA GLN A 41 1.33 3.98 -16.09
C GLN A 41 2.35 3.23 -15.23
N HIS A 42 3.26 3.95 -14.59
CA HIS A 42 4.29 3.33 -13.75
C HIS A 42 3.78 2.88 -12.39
N ASN A 43 2.59 3.33 -12.00
CA ASN A 43 1.93 2.88 -10.78
C ASN A 43 1.04 1.68 -11.07
N TRP A 44 1.01 0.73 -10.15
CA TRP A 44 0.19 -0.48 -10.29
C TRP A 44 -0.82 -0.54 -9.16
N PHE A 45 -2.10 -0.46 -9.51
CA PHE A 45 -3.19 -0.63 -8.56
C PHE A 45 -3.80 -2.01 -8.77
N LEU A 46 -3.81 -2.81 -7.71
CA LEU A 46 -4.31 -4.19 -7.73
C LEU A 46 -5.48 -4.27 -6.77
N MET A 47 -6.66 -4.50 -7.30
CA MET A 47 -7.89 -4.50 -6.50
C MET A 47 -8.63 -5.83 -6.64
N GLY A 48 -9.32 -6.21 -5.58
CA GLY A 48 -10.15 -7.41 -5.51
C GLY A 48 -11.38 -7.19 -4.66
N GLN A 49 -11.97 -8.29 -4.18
CA GLN A 49 -13.24 -8.26 -3.48
C GLN A 49 -13.27 -7.33 -2.25
N TYR A 50 -12.17 -7.26 -1.50
CA TYR A 50 -12.12 -6.49 -0.25
C TYR A 50 -11.07 -5.38 -0.29
N GLY A 51 -10.96 -4.68 -1.42
CA GLY A 51 -9.97 -3.64 -1.60
C GLY A 51 -8.71 -4.17 -2.28
N GLY A 52 -7.56 -3.65 -1.93
CA GLY A 52 -6.33 -4.08 -2.58
C GLY A 52 -5.10 -3.31 -2.17
N PHE A 53 -4.17 -3.18 -3.13
CA PHE A 53 -2.85 -2.61 -2.89
C PHE A 53 -2.48 -1.67 -4.03
N ALA A 54 -1.70 -0.65 -3.73
CA ALA A 54 -1.03 0.14 -4.75
C ALA A 54 0.47 -0.03 -4.62
N LEU A 55 1.13 -0.14 -5.78
CA LEU A 55 2.56 -0.12 -5.91
C LEU A 55 2.91 1.16 -6.65
N ALA A 56 3.34 2.18 -5.91
CA ALA A 56 3.66 3.49 -6.45
C ALA A 56 5.14 3.53 -6.84
N TRP A 57 5.40 3.89 -8.09
CA TRP A 57 6.77 3.98 -8.60
C TRP A 57 7.57 5.02 -7.81
N SER A 58 8.74 4.64 -7.32
CA SER A 58 9.64 5.50 -6.57
C SER A 58 10.93 5.77 -7.32
N ALA A 59 11.48 4.74 -7.95
CA ALA A 59 12.71 4.75 -8.74
C ALA A 59 12.69 3.50 -9.62
N PRO A 60 13.61 3.36 -10.59
CA PRO A 60 13.67 2.13 -11.38
C PRO A 60 13.74 0.89 -10.47
N THR A 61 12.79 -0.04 -10.66
CA THR A 61 12.64 -1.30 -9.91
C THR A 61 12.24 -1.15 -8.43
N VAL A 62 11.91 0.06 -7.98
CA VAL A 62 11.60 0.36 -6.57
C VAL A 62 10.18 0.93 -6.48
N TYR A 63 9.33 0.32 -5.64
CA TYR A 63 7.93 0.71 -5.50
C TYR A 63 7.55 0.85 -4.04
N GLU A 64 6.77 1.88 -3.74
CA GLU A 64 6.16 2.07 -2.41
C GLU A 64 4.81 1.36 -2.37
N VAL A 65 4.60 0.56 -1.32
CA VAL A 65 3.36 -0.20 -1.13
C VAL A 65 2.37 0.60 -0.30
N HIS A 66 1.13 0.71 -0.80
CA HIS A 66 0.00 1.25 -0.06
C HIS A 66 -1.07 0.16 0.05
N VAL A 67 -1.75 0.09 1.19
CA VAL A 67 -2.71 -0.97 1.50
C VAL A 67 -4.10 -0.37 1.66
N PHE A 68 -5.07 -0.86 0.87
CA PHE A 68 -6.46 -0.41 0.89
C PHE A 68 -7.42 -1.56 1.27
N VAL A 69 -7.01 -2.43 2.19
CA VAL A 69 -7.82 -3.60 2.56
C VAL A 69 -8.94 -3.21 3.51
N LEU A 70 -10.17 -3.48 3.10
CA LEU A 70 -11.38 -3.25 3.90
C LEU A 70 -11.41 -4.21 5.09
N PRO A 71 -12.13 -3.86 6.18
CA PRO A 71 -12.20 -4.70 7.37
C PRO A 71 -12.57 -6.17 7.09
N GLU A 72 -13.50 -6.41 6.17
CA GLU A 72 -13.97 -7.76 5.81
C GLU A 72 -12.88 -8.64 5.21
N GLY A 73 -11.85 -8.01 4.61
CA GLY A 73 -10.75 -8.73 3.98
C GLY A 73 -9.57 -8.98 4.90
N ARG A 74 -9.54 -8.40 6.07
CA ARG A 74 -8.41 -8.55 7.00
C ARG A 74 -8.29 -9.99 7.47
N GLY A 75 -7.05 -10.47 7.59
CA GLY A 75 -6.76 -11.86 7.92
C GLY A 75 -6.33 -12.67 6.69
N LYS A 76 -6.95 -13.81 6.44
CA LYS A 76 -6.53 -14.75 5.39
C LYS A 76 -6.57 -14.16 4.00
N TRP A 77 -7.63 -13.42 3.66
CA TRP A 77 -7.73 -12.79 2.35
C TRP A 77 -6.61 -11.77 2.14
N ALA A 78 -6.36 -10.92 3.14
CA ALA A 78 -5.31 -9.91 3.08
C ALA A 78 -3.92 -10.55 2.93
N ALA A 79 -3.66 -11.64 3.62
CA ALA A 79 -2.38 -12.36 3.50
C ALA A 79 -2.18 -12.93 2.11
N LYS A 80 -3.22 -13.52 1.50
CA LYS A 80 -3.17 -14.01 0.12
C LYS A 80 -3.02 -12.87 -0.88
N ALA A 81 -3.74 -11.77 -0.66
CA ALA A 81 -3.66 -10.59 -1.50
C ALA A 81 -2.28 -9.93 -1.45
N ARG A 82 -1.67 -9.88 -0.26
CA ARG A 82 -0.30 -9.41 -0.08
C ARG A 82 0.68 -10.26 -0.89
N GLN A 83 0.57 -11.58 -0.82
CA GLN A 83 1.43 -12.47 -1.59
C GLN A 83 1.23 -12.32 -3.10
N ALA A 84 -0.03 -12.20 -3.54
CA ALA A 84 -0.34 -11.95 -4.95
C ALA A 84 0.27 -10.63 -5.44
N THR A 85 0.27 -9.60 -4.58
CA THR A 85 0.88 -8.31 -4.89
C THR A 85 2.39 -8.42 -5.05
N ILE A 86 3.05 -9.14 -4.15
CA ILE A 86 4.50 -9.39 -4.22
C ILE A 86 4.84 -10.16 -5.49
N ASP A 87 4.07 -11.20 -5.81
CA ASP A 87 4.28 -12.01 -7.03
C ASP A 87 4.10 -11.18 -8.29
N PHE A 88 3.07 -10.34 -8.34
CA PHE A 88 2.86 -9.41 -9.45
C PHE A 88 4.06 -8.47 -9.61
N ALA A 89 4.54 -7.89 -8.52
CA ALA A 89 5.68 -6.98 -8.55
C ALA A 89 6.92 -7.67 -9.11
N LYS A 90 7.23 -8.86 -8.65
CA LYS A 90 8.35 -9.67 -9.17
C LYS A 90 8.21 -9.94 -10.65
N GLN A 91 7.05 -10.37 -11.10
CA GLN A 91 6.78 -10.68 -12.51
C GLN A 91 6.91 -9.47 -13.41
N ASN A 92 6.74 -8.28 -12.86
CA ASN A 92 6.82 -7.02 -13.61
C ASN A 92 8.13 -6.26 -13.37
N GLY A 93 9.16 -6.90 -12.83
CA GLY A 93 10.52 -6.38 -12.76
C GLY A 93 10.85 -5.57 -11.51
N ALA A 94 9.98 -5.49 -10.53
CA ALA A 94 10.29 -4.85 -9.26
C ALA A 94 11.34 -5.67 -8.51
N LYS A 95 12.25 -4.98 -7.83
CA LYS A 95 13.31 -5.60 -7.03
C LYS A 95 13.26 -5.20 -5.57
N ILE A 96 12.67 -4.04 -5.29
CA ILE A 96 12.55 -3.51 -3.94
C ILE A 96 11.13 -2.99 -3.73
N LEU A 97 10.53 -3.41 -2.63
CA LEU A 97 9.29 -2.84 -2.11
C LEU A 97 9.58 -2.15 -0.79
N TRP A 98 8.98 -0.98 -0.58
CA TRP A 98 9.13 -0.25 0.67
C TRP A 98 7.78 0.35 1.08
N ALA A 99 7.68 0.73 2.34
CA ALA A 99 6.48 1.36 2.88
C ALA A 99 6.86 2.31 4.00
N ARG A 100 6.07 3.38 4.14
CA ARG A 100 6.13 4.23 5.33
C ARG A 100 4.96 3.87 6.23
N ILE A 101 5.25 3.56 7.49
CA ILE A 101 4.26 3.06 8.44
C ILE A 101 4.33 3.92 9.70
N SER A 102 3.18 4.44 10.13
CA SER A 102 3.11 5.18 11.40
C SER A 102 3.55 4.27 12.57
N PRO A 103 4.41 4.75 13.48
CA PRO A 103 4.81 3.97 14.65
C PRO A 103 3.62 3.53 15.52
N ALA A 104 2.52 4.27 15.48
CA ALA A 104 1.31 3.93 16.22
C ALA A 104 0.47 2.82 15.57
N ALA A 105 0.67 2.55 14.28
CA ALA A 105 -0.10 1.57 13.52
C ALA A 105 0.49 0.16 13.66
N LYS A 106 0.39 -0.42 14.86
CA LYS A 106 1.03 -1.70 15.20
C LYS A 106 0.58 -2.86 14.33
N PHE A 107 -0.70 -2.95 14.00
CA PHE A 107 -1.19 -4.05 13.18
C PHE A 107 -0.72 -3.92 11.73
N VAL A 108 -0.50 -2.70 11.23
CA VAL A 108 0.04 -2.48 9.87
C VAL A 108 1.50 -2.92 9.81
N SER A 109 2.31 -2.54 10.80
CA SER A 109 3.71 -2.97 10.86
C SER A 109 3.82 -4.49 11.02
N HIS A 110 2.96 -5.11 11.81
CA HIS A 110 2.91 -6.55 11.96
C HIS A 110 2.58 -7.24 10.63
N PHE A 111 1.57 -6.73 9.91
CA PHE A 111 1.19 -7.22 8.59
C PHE A 111 2.35 -7.13 7.59
N ALA A 112 3.06 -5.99 7.58
CA ALA A 112 4.22 -5.78 6.71
C ALA A 112 5.35 -6.77 7.04
N ARG A 113 5.67 -6.95 8.32
CA ARG A 113 6.71 -7.88 8.75
C ARG A 113 6.38 -9.32 8.37
N ARG A 114 5.15 -9.74 8.54
CA ARG A 114 4.71 -11.09 8.16
C ARG A 114 4.79 -11.31 6.65
N GLY A 115 4.75 -10.25 5.87
CA GLY A 115 4.96 -10.29 4.42
C GLY A 115 6.42 -10.29 3.99
N GLY A 116 7.35 -10.07 4.93
CA GLY A 116 8.78 -10.07 4.65
C GLY A 116 9.47 -8.72 4.75
N MET A 117 8.73 -7.64 5.02
CA MET A 117 9.33 -6.33 5.22
C MET A 117 10.04 -6.24 6.57
N GLN A 118 11.14 -5.48 6.60
CA GLN A 118 11.90 -5.19 7.81
C GLN A 118 12.06 -3.69 7.99
N PRO A 119 12.03 -3.19 9.24
CA PRO A 119 12.34 -1.78 9.49
C PRO A 119 13.79 -1.49 9.13
N THR A 120 14.02 -0.33 8.50
CA THR A 120 15.35 0.09 8.06
C THR A 120 16.08 0.91 9.11
N GLY A 121 15.38 1.42 10.12
CA GLY A 121 15.91 2.40 11.05
C GLY A 121 15.77 3.84 10.57
N GLU A 122 15.39 4.05 9.32
CA GLU A 122 15.11 5.38 8.76
C GLU A 122 13.70 5.82 9.09
N MET A 123 13.51 7.15 9.14
CA MET A 123 12.21 7.77 9.33
C MET A 123 11.99 8.85 8.28
N ILE A 124 10.73 9.01 7.89
CA ILE A 124 10.30 10.10 7.00
C ILE A 124 9.39 11.02 7.80
N TYR A 125 9.70 12.32 7.75
CA TYR A 125 8.89 13.37 8.37
C TYR A 125 8.18 14.14 7.27
N THR A 126 6.85 14.08 7.24
CA THR A 126 6.06 14.77 6.23
C THR A 126 4.70 15.13 6.79
N LEU A 127 4.18 16.30 6.39
CA LEU A 127 2.85 16.79 6.78
C LEU A 127 2.61 16.75 8.30
N GLY A 128 3.66 17.03 9.08
CA GLY A 128 3.56 17.05 10.54
C GLY A 128 3.54 15.69 11.22
N ALA A 129 3.83 14.62 10.50
CA ALA A 129 3.85 13.26 11.03
C ALA A 129 5.18 12.56 10.73
N ALA A 130 5.53 11.58 11.56
CA ALA A 130 6.71 10.74 11.41
C ALA A 130 6.30 9.32 11.04
N TYR A 131 7.04 8.72 10.12
CA TYR A 131 6.79 7.36 9.63
C TYR A 131 8.08 6.56 9.65
N ASP A 132 8.00 5.32 10.12
CA ASP A 132 9.10 4.36 10.00
C ASP A 132 9.14 3.81 8.57
N VAL A 133 10.35 3.67 8.03
CA VAL A 133 10.55 3.08 6.71
C VAL A 133 10.79 1.58 6.84
N TYR A 134 9.97 0.81 6.14
CA TYR A 134 10.09 -0.65 6.01
C TYR A 134 10.48 -0.99 4.58
N LYS A 135 11.21 -2.08 4.39
CA LYS A 135 11.75 -2.45 3.08
C LYS A 135 11.90 -3.96 2.96
N MET A 136 11.76 -4.45 1.73
CA MET A 136 12.13 -5.83 1.39
C MET A 136 12.68 -5.90 -0.03
N GLU A 137 13.62 -6.80 -0.23
CA GLU A 137 14.09 -7.19 -1.55
C GLU A 137 13.25 -8.38 -2.04
N ILE A 138 12.91 -8.36 -3.32
CA ILE A 138 12.07 -9.42 -3.90
C ILE A 138 12.68 -10.04 -5.16
#